data_8357611f2b20e2f380d3d14b4814f564
#
_entry.id   8357611f2b20e2f380d3d14b4814f564
#
_cell.length_a   1.000
_cell.length_b   1.000
_cell.length_c   1.000
_cell.angle_alpha   90.00
_cell.angle_beta   90.00
_cell.angle_gamma   90.00
#
_symmetry.space_group_name_H-M   'P 1'
#
loop_
_entity.id
_entity.type
_entity.pdbx_description
1 polymer ?
#
loop_
_entity_poly.entity_id
_entity_poly.type
_entity_poly.pdbx_seq_one_letter_code
_entity_poly.pdbx_strand_id
1 'polypeptide(L)'
;GARNPHNLNHVAGGSSGGVASAVGGNIAVYGLGSDTGGSIRQPASFCGIVGMKPTYGAVSRFGLIAYASSLDQIGPVTTSVEDAALVYDAISLYDKKDSTSQGRKGAPCADTLKNDIKGMKIGIAREYMDGVRDDVRKAIEDAVKVYESLGAEIVYFDLPALKYALPVYYILACAEASSNLGRYDGIRYGYKTPKYMDVNDMICKTRSEGFGKEVQRLVLAARPLRISLSITGHDCY
;
A
#
# COMPACT_ATOMS: atom_id res chain seq x y z
N GLY A 1 -0.27 -17.87 7.21
CA GLY A 1 0.20 -16.74 6.39
C GLY A 1 1.33 -17.18 5.44
N ALA A 2 1.62 -16.36 4.42
CA ALA A 2 2.75 -16.61 3.53
C ALA A 2 4.08 -16.53 4.30
N ARG A 3 4.99 -17.40 3.99
CA ARG A 3 6.32 -17.44 4.58
C ARG A 3 7.34 -16.77 3.64
N ASN A 4 8.42 -16.27 4.21
CA ASN A 4 9.50 -15.69 3.43
C ASN A 4 10.21 -16.80 2.62
N PRO A 5 10.38 -16.67 1.30
CA PRO A 5 10.96 -17.74 0.47
C PRO A 5 12.45 -17.97 0.77
N HIS A 6 13.15 -16.99 1.31
CA HIS A 6 14.58 -17.11 1.68
C HIS A 6 14.78 -17.68 3.08
N ASN A 7 13.77 -17.61 3.97
CA ASN A 7 13.80 -18.19 5.29
C ASN A 7 12.38 -18.48 5.79
N LEU A 8 11.99 -19.73 5.76
CA LEU A 8 10.63 -20.18 6.12
C LEU A 8 10.23 -19.92 7.59
N ASN A 9 11.17 -19.55 8.44
CA ASN A 9 10.91 -19.15 9.83
C ASN A 9 10.56 -17.67 9.96
N HIS A 10 10.68 -16.88 8.88
CA HIS A 10 10.33 -15.47 8.83
C HIS A 10 9.06 -15.23 8.02
N VAL A 11 8.42 -14.09 8.29
CA VAL A 11 7.25 -13.63 7.54
C VAL A 11 7.68 -13.07 6.18
N ALA A 12 6.80 -13.20 5.19
CA ALA A 12 6.98 -12.54 3.90
C ALA A 12 6.67 -11.04 3.94
N GLY A 13 6.16 -10.53 5.07
CA GLY A 13 5.61 -9.19 5.16
C GLY A 13 4.15 -9.12 4.71
N GLY A 14 3.61 -7.91 4.56
CA GLY A 14 2.20 -7.71 4.20
C GLY A 14 1.84 -6.24 3.87
N SER A 15 0.63 -6.08 3.35
CA SER A 15 -0.44 -7.06 3.10
C SER A 15 -0.26 -7.87 1.80
N SER A 16 0.56 -7.44 0.84
CA SER A 16 0.87 -8.18 -0.41
C SER A 16 1.92 -9.30 -0.19
N GLY A 17 1.97 -9.92 0.99
CA GLY A 17 2.96 -10.96 1.33
C GLY A 17 2.84 -12.22 0.49
N GLY A 18 1.62 -12.58 0.07
CA GLY A 18 1.39 -13.75 -0.79
C GLY A 18 2.04 -13.59 -2.16
N VAL A 19 1.82 -12.45 -2.82
CA VAL A 19 2.42 -12.18 -4.12
C VAL A 19 3.92 -12.00 -4.02
N ALA A 20 4.41 -11.32 -2.97
CA ALA A 20 5.85 -11.15 -2.76
C ALA A 20 6.56 -12.50 -2.53
N SER A 21 5.94 -13.39 -1.74
CA SER A 21 6.47 -14.75 -1.54
C SER A 21 6.48 -15.58 -2.83
N ALA A 22 5.43 -15.46 -3.66
CA ALA A 22 5.34 -16.20 -4.91
C ALA A 22 6.37 -15.74 -5.95
N VAL A 23 6.57 -14.42 -6.09
CA VAL A 23 7.57 -13.85 -6.99
C VAL A 23 8.99 -14.12 -6.47
N GLY A 24 9.26 -13.87 -5.20
CA GLY A 24 10.57 -14.12 -4.58
C GLY A 24 10.96 -15.60 -4.53
N GLY A 25 9.97 -16.49 -4.52
CA GLY A 25 10.15 -17.93 -4.60
C GLY A 25 10.15 -18.49 -6.03
N ASN A 26 10.16 -17.64 -7.06
CA ASN A 26 10.12 -18.03 -8.48
C ASN A 26 8.89 -18.88 -8.88
N ILE A 27 7.78 -18.75 -8.15
CA ILE A 27 6.51 -19.41 -8.48
C ILE A 27 5.74 -18.58 -9.53
N ALA A 28 5.89 -17.27 -9.47
CA ALA A 28 5.29 -16.33 -10.40
C ALA A 28 6.38 -15.42 -11.00
N VAL A 29 6.25 -15.06 -12.28
CA VAL A 29 7.16 -14.15 -12.99
C VAL A 29 7.00 -12.73 -12.45
N TYR A 30 5.78 -12.29 -12.23
CA TYR A 30 5.41 -11.01 -11.61
C TYR A 30 4.06 -11.15 -10.92
N GLY A 31 3.70 -10.12 -10.18
CA GLY A 31 2.37 -10.00 -9.61
C GLY A 31 1.96 -8.55 -9.38
N LEU A 32 0.70 -8.37 -9.03
CA LEU A 32 0.17 -7.08 -8.62
C LEU A 32 -0.15 -7.11 -7.12
N GLY A 33 0.21 -6.04 -6.42
CA GLY A 33 -0.15 -5.82 -5.04
C GLY A 33 -0.94 -4.54 -4.85
N SER A 34 -1.37 -4.29 -3.62
CA SER A 34 -1.93 -3.01 -3.21
C SER A 34 -1.13 -2.44 -2.05
N ASP A 35 -0.92 -1.13 -2.04
CA ASP A 35 -0.12 -0.42 -1.06
C ASP A 35 -0.91 0.77 -0.50
N THR A 36 -1.19 0.74 0.77
CA THR A 36 -1.85 1.82 1.50
C THR A 36 -0.86 2.51 2.44
N GLY A 37 -0.03 1.75 3.13
CA GLY A 37 0.98 2.24 4.06
C GLY A 37 2.31 1.46 3.96
N GLY A 38 2.62 0.86 2.80
CA GLY A 38 3.82 0.06 2.59
C GLY A 38 3.54 -1.37 2.13
N SER A 39 2.28 -1.73 1.87
CA SER A 39 1.86 -3.13 1.67
C SER A 39 2.34 -3.79 0.36
N ILE A 40 2.99 -3.07 -0.55
CA ILE A 40 3.81 -3.60 -1.65
C ILE A 40 5.28 -3.54 -1.27
N ARG A 41 5.76 -2.37 -0.85
CA ARG A 41 7.18 -2.06 -0.65
C ARG A 41 7.80 -2.88 0.47
N GLN A 42 7.12 -3.01 1.61
CA GLN A 42 7.60 -3.77 2.75
C GLN A 42 7.76 -5.26 2.45
N PRO A 43 6.74 -5.99 1.94
CA PRO A 43 6.91 -7.41 1.62
C PRO A 43 7.90 -7.64 0.47
N ALA A 44 8.02 -6.73 -0.50
CA ALA A 44 9.05 -6.82 -1.53
C ALA A 44 10.46 -6.72 -0.92
N SER A 45 10.67 -5.77 0.00
CA SER A 45 11.93 -5.65 0.74
C SER A 45 12.25 -6.91 1.54
N PHE A 46 11.27 -7.49 2.23
CA PHE A 46 11.47 -8.71 3.03
C PHE A 46 11.78 -9.93 2.17
N CYS A 47 11.22 -10.00 0.97
CA CYS A 47 11.43 -11.11 0.03
C CYS A 47 12.56 -10.86 -0.98
N GLY A 48 13.34 -9.77 -0.84
CA GLY A 48 14.50 -9.48 -1.69
C GLY A 48 14.16 -9.23 -3.16
N ILE A 49 13.00 -8.61 -3.43
CA ILE A 49 12.48 -8.36 -4.77
C ILE A 49 12.08 -6.89 -4.95
N VAL A 50 11.68 -6.51 -6.14
CA VAL A 50 11.26 -5.14 -6.47
C VAL A 50 9.77 -4.98 -6.25
N GLY A 51 9.38 -3.97 -5.47
CA GLY A 51 7.99 -3.56 -5.29
C GLY A 51 7.82 -2.07 -5.57
N MET A 52 7.01 -1.75 -6.55
CA MET A 52 6.76 -0.36 -6.94
C MET A 52 5.38 0.10 -6.47
N LYS A 53 5.33 1.19 -5.72
CA LYS A 53 4.10 1.93 -5.45
C LYS A 53 4.04 3.16 -6.35
N PRO A 54 3.20 3.15 -7.40
CA PRO A 54 3.02 4.30 -8.27
C PRO A 54 2.42 5.52 -7.54
N THR A 55 2.46 6.66 -8.19
CA THR A 55 1.72 7.84 -7.77
C THR A 55 0.22 7.54 -7.69
N TYR A 56 -0.46 8.08 -6.68
CA TYR A 56 -1.90 7.91 -6.50
C TYR A 56 -2.68 8.27 -7.78
N GLY A 57 -3.59 7.37 -8.17
CA GLY A 57 -4.39 7.51 -9.37
C GLY A 57 -3.69 7.16 -10.70
N ALA A 58 -2.40 6.83 -10.68
CA ALA A 58 -1.69 6.42 -11.89
C ALA A 58 -2.15 5.05 -12.42
N VAL A 59 -2.57 4.16 -11.54
CA VAL A 59 -3.16 2.85 -11.88
C VAL A 59 -4.58 2.82 -11.37
N SER A 60 -5.52 2.37 -12.19
CA SER A 60 -6.93 2.21 -11.82
C SER A 60 -7.08 1.26 -10.64
N ARG A 61 -7.99 1.59 -9.72
CA ARG A 61 -8.40 0.77 -8.59
C ARG A 61 -9.74 0.08 -8.80
N PHE A 62 -10.29 0.18 -10.01
CA PHE A 62 -11.55 -0.48 -10.32
C PHE A 62 -11.43 -2.00 -10.11
N GLY A 63 -12.30 -2.57 -9.28
CA GLY A 63 -12.25 -3.99 -8.88
C GLY A 63 -11.45 -4.27 -7.61
N LEU A 64 -10.69 -3.31 -7.08
CA LEU A 64 -10.04 -3.43 -5.78
C LEU A 64 -11.03 -3.19 -4.66
N ILE A 65 -11.03 -4.08 -3.65
CA ILE A 65 -11.75 -3.84 -2.40
C ILE A 65 -11.03 -2.73 -1.64
N ALA A 66 -11.71 -1.60 -1.44
CA ALA A 66 -11.10 -0.44 -0.79
C ALA A 66 -10.86 -0.70 0.71
N TYR A 67 -9.62 -0.45 1.14
CA TYR A 67 -9.25 -0.35 2.54
C TYR A 67 -9.26 1.12 2.99
N ALA A 68 -8.36 1.95 2.47
CA ALA A 68 -8.35 3.40 2.67
C ALA A 68 -8.30 4.10 1.30
N SER A 69 -9.46 4.55 0.83
CA SER A 69 -9.65 5.04 -0.54
C SER A 69 -8.75 6.21 -0.92
N SER A 70 -8.34 7.03 0.06
CA SER A 70 -7.44 8.17 -0.16
C SER A 70 -5.96 7.76 -0.25
N LEU A 71 -5.61 6.51 0.09
CA LEU A 71 -4.24 6.02 0.20
C LEU A 71 -3.96 4.81 -0.70
N ASP A 72 -4.96 3.94 -0.92
CA ASP A 72 -4.79 2.68 -1.65
C ASP A 72 -4.25 2.92 -3.07
N GLN A 73 -3.22 2.16 -3.46
CA GLN A 73 -2.65 2.18 -4.79
C GLN A 73 -2.22 0.78 -5.21
N ILE A 74 -2.55 0.39 -6.45
CA ILE A 74 -2.07 -0.85 -7.06
C ILE A 74 -0.71 -0.62 -7.69
N GLY A 75 0.17 -1.61 -7.61
CA GLY A 75 1.47 -1.56 -8.25
C GLY A 75 2.09 -2.93 -8.47
N PRO A 76 3.15 -3.01 -9.30
CA PRO A 76 3.84 -4.24 -9.62
C PRO A 76 4.76 -4.73 -8.51
N VAL A 77 4.91 -6.06 -8.48
CA VAL A 77 5.89 -6.81 -7.69
C VAL A 77 6.62 -7.73 -8.65
N THR A 78 7.94 -7.58 -8.76
CA THR A 78 8.78 -8.23 -9.79
C THR A 78 10.16 -8.57 -9.24
N THR A 79 10.97 -9.29 -10.01
CA THR A 79 12.36 -9.60 -9.64
C THR A 79 13.37 -8.56 -10.12
N SER A 80 13.00 -7.73 -11.11
CA SER A 80 13.86 -6.69 -11.67
C SER A 80 13.14 -5.34 -11.75
N VAL A 81 13.90 -4.25 -11.84
CA VAL A 81 13.38 -2.90 -12.05
C VAL A 81 12.81 -2.76 -13.46
N GLU A 82 13.43 -3.40 -14.45
CA GLU A 82 12.96 -3.44 -15.83
C GLU A 82 11.57 -4.05 -15.94
N ASP A 83 11.36 -5.20 -15.29
CA ASP A 83 10.04 -5.84 -15.27
C ASP A 83 9.00 -4.98 -14.54
N ALA A 84 9.40 -4.32 -13.44
CA ALA A 84 8.51 -3.39 -12.74
C ALA A 84 8.06 -2.24 -13.63
N ALA A 85 8.96 -1.69 -14.44
CA ALA A 85 8.65 -0.64 -15.39
C ALA A 85 7.71 -1.13 -16.50
N LEU A 86 7.98 -2.29 -17.09
CA LEU A 86 7.14 -2.90 -18.13
C LEU A 86 5.72 -3.19 -17.63
N VAL A 87 5.60 -3.81 -16.45
CA VAL A 87 4.29 -4.10 -15.84
C VAL A 87 3.57 -2.81 -15.49
N TYR A 88 4.26 -1.82 -14.92
CA TYR A 88 3.67 -0.52 -14.63
C TYR A 88 3.15 0.17 -15.88
N ASP A 89 3.92 0.20 -16.96
CA ASP A 89 3.51 0.79 -18.23
C ASP A 89 2.26 0.13 -18.79
N ALA A 90 2.14 -1.19 -18.63
CA ALA A 90 0.97 -1.95 -19.09
C ALA A 90 -0.31 -1.64 -18.28
N ILE A 91 -0.20 -1.34 -16.98
CA ILE A 91 -1.37 -1.15 -16.10
C ILE A 91 -1.70 0.32 -15.82
N SER A 92 -0.83 1.25 -16.19
CA SER A 92 -0.96 2.69 -15.88
C SER A 92 -1.77 3.47 -16.91
N LEU A 93 -2.82 2.87 -17.43
CA LEU A 93 -3.72 3.50 -18.40
C LEU A 93 -4.89 4.21 -17.68
N TYR A 94 -5.43 5.23 -18.35
CA TYR A 94 -6.64 5.90 -17.86
C TYR A 94 -7.84 4.94 -17.88
N ASP A 95 -8.57 4.88 -16.79
CA ASP A 95 -9.79 4.06 -16.67
C ASP A 95 -10.96 4.93 -16.20
N LYS A 96 -11.97 5.10 -17.07
CA LYS A 96 -13.20 5.85 -16.78
C LYS A 96 -14.06 5.25 -15.66
N LYS A 97 -13.80 3.99 -15.27
CA LYS A 97 -14.53 3.31 -14.18
C LYS A 97 -13.99 3.63 -12.79
N ASP A 98 -12.80 4.22 -12.70
CA ASP A 98 -12.24 4.75 -11.46
C ASP A 98 -12.17 6.27 -11.56
N SER A 99 -13.00 6.96 -10.79
CA SER A 99 -13.07 8.44 -10.77
C SER A 99 -11.76 9.11 -10.35
N THR A 100 -10.86 8.38 -9.72
CA THR A 100 -9.54 8.88 -9.31
C THR A 100 -8.44 8.55 -10.31
N SER A 101 -8.75 7.74 -11.35
CA SER A 101 -7.76 7.37 -12.37
C SER A 101 -7.31 8.60 -13.16
N GLN A 102 -6.01 8.79 -13.22
CA GLN A 102 -5.37 9.82 -14.05
C GLN A 102 -4.56 9.19 -15.18
N GLY A 103 -4.28 7.90 -15.10
CA GLY A 103 -3.34 7.21 -15.96
C GLY A 103 -1.90 7.71 -15.77
N ARG A 104 -0.99 7.14 -16.52
CA ARG A 104 0.41 7.57 -16.55
C ARG A 104 0.54 8.89 -17.30
N LYS A 105 1.38 9.77 -16.78
CA LYS A 105 1.78 11.01 -17.46
C LYS A 105 3.23 10.87 -17.96
N GLY A 106 3.48 11.26 -19.19
CA GLY A 106 4.82 11.22 -19.80
C GLY A 106 5.14 9.93 -20.55
N ALA A 107 6.41 9.76 -20.89
CA ALA A 107 6.93 8.62 -21.61
C ALA A 107 6.78 7.30 -20.81
N PRO A 108 6.81 6.13 -21.45
CA PRO A 108 6.90 4.85 -20.77
C PRO A 108 8.09 4.80 -19.82
N CYS A 109 7.91 4.23 -18.64
CA CYS A 109 8.98 4.11 -17.65
C CYS A 109 10.12 3.23 -18.18
N ALA A 110 9.80 2.18 -18.92
CA ALA A 110 10.78 1.29 -19.53
C ALA A 110 11.75 2.03 -20.46
N ASP A 111 11.27 3.06 -21.18
CA ASP A 111 12.09 3.85 -22.10
C ASP A 111 13.07 4.80 -21.38
N THR A 112 12.79 5.12 -20.11
CA THR A 112 13.55 6.13 -19.35
C THR A 112 14.52 5.54 -18.32
N LEU A 113 14.54 4.22 -18.13
CA LEU A 113 15.36 3.54 -17.11
C LEU A 113 16.87 3.78 -17.22
N LYS A 114 17.36 4.05 -18.44
CA LYS A 114 18.79 4.24 -18.70
C LYS A 114 19.17 5.70 -18.90
N ASN A 115 18.30 6.63 -18.54
CA ASN A 115 18.61 8.05 -18.61
C ASN A 115 19.72 8.41 -17.62
N ASP A 116 20.55 9.36 -18.01
CA ASP A 116 21.58 9.91 -17.14
C ASP A 116 20.93 10.61 -15.93
N ILE A 117 21.49 10.38 -14.74
CA ILE A 117 21.04 10.99 -13.48
C ILE A 117 21.96 12.12 -13.00
N LYS A 118 22.95 12.51 -13.82
CA LYS A 118 23.88 13.59 -13.49
C LYS A 118 23.15 14.89 -13.16
N GLY A 119 23.47 15.46 -12.01
CA GLY A 119 22.82 16.67 -11.49
C GLY A 119 21.43 16.44 -10.88
N MET A 120 20.92 15.21 -10.85
CA MET A 120 19.69 14.88 -10.12
C MET A 120 19.91 15.08 -8.62
N LYS A 121 18.97 15.77 -7.94
CA LYS A 121 19.01 15.94 -6.49
C LYS A 121 18.27 14.78 -5.81
N ILE A 122 18.97 14.07 -4.93
CA ILE A 122 18.40 12.99 -4.12
C ILE A 122 18.40 13.42 -2.66
N GLY A 123 17.20 13.60 -2.10
CA GLY A 123 17.01 14.00 -0.71
C GLY A 123 16.99 12.82 0.24
N ILE A 124 17.67 12.94 1.37
CA ILE A 124 17.64 11.97 2.47
C ILE A 124 17.19 12.68 3.72
N ALA A 125 16.00 12.32 4.23
CA ALA A 125 15.55 12.81 5.52
C ALA A 125 16.32 12.09 6.63
N ARG A 126 16.92 12.86 7.56
CA ARG A 126 17.75 12.31 8.64
C ARG A 126 16.96 11.39 9.54
N GLU A 127 15.68 11.70 9.79
CA GLU A 127 14.80 10.90 10.63
C GLU A 127 14.53 9.49 10.08
N TYR A 128 14.69 9.26 8.78
CA TYR A 128 14.60 7.90 8.21
C TYR A 128 15.78 7.01 8.60
N MET A 129 16.88 7.62 9.06
CA MET A 129 18.07 6.89 9.51
C MET A 129 18.04 6.60 11.02
N ASP A 130 17.08 7.17 11.77
CA ASP A 130 16.96 6.95 13.20
C ASP A 130 16.39 5.56 13.50
N GLY A 131 17.06 4.83 14.40
CA GLY A 131 16.63 3.48 14.80
C GLY A 131 16.79 2.39 13.74
N VAL A 132 17.40 2.69 12.58
CA VAL A 132 17.67 1.72 11.52
C VAL A 132 18.83 0.82 11.96
N ARG A 133 18.72 -0.49 11.72
CA ARG A 133 19.79 -1.46 11.97
C ARG A 133 21.03 -1.13 11.15
N ASP A 134 22.20 -1.43 11.69
CA ASP A 134 23.49 -1.06 11.08
C ASP A 134 23.70 -1.68 9.68
N ASP A 135 23.24 -2.91 9.46
CA ASP A 135 23.32 -3.57 8.15
C ASP A 135 22.45 -2.86 7.09
N VAL A 136 21.24 -2.41 7.46
CA VAL A 136 20.34 -1.65 6.59
C VAL A 136 20.90 -0.24 6.35
N ARG A 137 21.39 0.42 7.41
CA ARG A 137 22.07 1.73 7.30
C ARG A 137 23.23 1.68 6.31
N LYS A 138 24.10 0.68 6.45
CA LYS A 138 25.22 0.47 5.56
C LYS A 138 24.79 0.27 4.11
N ALA A 139 23.73 -0.51 3.86
CA ALA A 139 23.22 -0.73 2.51
C ALA A 139 22.71 0.57 1.87
N ILE A 140 22.05 1.44 2.65
CA ILE A 140 21.59 2.75 2.18
C ILE A 140 22.80 3.65 1.88
N GLU A 141 23.79 3.72 2.77
CA GLU A 141 25.00 4.51 2.58
C GLU A 141 25.81 4.06 1.34
N ASP A 142 25.90 2.75 1.10
CA ASP A 142 26.56 2.21 -0.07
C ASP A 142 25.77 2.55 -1.36
N ALA A 143 24.44 2.51 -1.34
CA ALA A 143 23.61 2.97 -2.45
C ALA A 143 23.79 4.48 -2.72
N VAL A 144 23.88 5.30 -1.68
CA VAL A 144 24.15 6.75 -1.79
C VAL A 144 25.47 7.00 -2.54
N LYS A 145 26.54 6.29 -2.18
CA LYS A 145 27.85 6.41 -2.88
C LYS A 145 27.75 6.06 -4.36
N VAL A 146 26.91 5.07 -4.72
CA VAL A 146 26.66 4.74 -6.13
C VAL A 146 26.00 5.90 -6.85
N TYR A 147 24.97 6.51 -6.28
CA TYR A 147 24.31 7.68 -6.88
C TYR A 147 25.28 8.87 -7.04
N GLU A 148 26.09 9.15 -6.03
CA GLU A 148 27.14 10.20 -6.11
C GLU A 148 28.15 9.90 -7.25
N SER A 149 28.59 8.64 -7.38
CA SER A 149 29.50 8.23 -8.45
C SER A 149 28.90 8.38 -9.85
N LEU A 150 27.59 8.32 -9.97
CA LEU A 150 26.82 8.56 -11.19
C LEU A 150 26.52 10.05 -11.42
N GLY A 151 27.01 10.94 -10.54
CA GLY A 151 26.87 12.38 -10.67
C GLY A 151 25.60 12.98 -10.10
N ALA A 152 24.85 12.25 -9.30
CA ALA A 152 23.72 12.81 -8.54
C ALA A 152 24.23 13.66 -7.35
N GLU A 153 23.46 14.67 -6.96
CA GLU A 153 23.68 15.51 -5.80
C GLU A 153 22.87 14.98 -4.61
N ILE A 154 23.53 14.59 -3.50
CA ILE A 154 22.85 14.13 -2.30
C ILE A 154 22.56 15.30 -1.36
N VAL A 155 21.31 15.47 -0.97
CA VAL A 155 20.84 16.54 -0.10
C VAL A 155 20.22 15.96 1.16
N TYR A 156 20.86 16.20 2.31
CA TYR A 156 20.29 15.85 3.60
C TYR A 156 19.37 16.95 4.11
N PHE A 157 18.18 16.58 4.58
CA PHE A 157 17.19 17.51 5.12
C PHE A 157 16.50 16.93 6.34
N ASP A 158 15.81 17.79 7.10
CA ASP A 158 15.07 17.39 8.28
C ASP A 158 13.57 17.30 7.96
N LEU A 159 12.90 16.26 8.48
CA LEU A 159 11.47 16.02 8.34
C LEU A 159 10.83 15.76 9.71
N PRO A 160 10.78 16.76 10.61
CA PRO A 160 10.37 16.57 12.00
C PRO A 160 8.93 16.09 12.18
N ALA A 161 8.08 16.26 11.16
CA ALA A 161 6.71 15.74 11.14
C ALA A 161 6.64 14.22 10.99
N LEU A 162 7.74 13.53 10.61
CA LEU A 162 7.77 12.10 10.36
C LEU A 162 7.36 11.28 11.60
N LYS A 163 7.64 11.77 12.80
CA LYS A 163 7.23 11.14 14.07
C LYS A 163 5.71 10.96 14.20
N TYR A 164 4.92 11.74 13.49
CA TYR A 164 3.45 11.64 13.47
C TYR A 164 2.91 10.76 12.33
N ALA A 165 3.73 10.39 11.36
CA ALA A 165 3.28 9.69 10.15
C ALA A 165 2.56 8.38 10.47
N LEU A 166 3.12 7.56 11.35
CA LEU A 166 2.54 6.27 11.71
C LEU A 166 1.23 6.40 12.52
N PRO A 167 1.15 7.21 13.59
CA PRO A 167 -0.12 7.47 14.28
C PRO A 167 -1.20 8.02 13.36
N VAL A 168 -0.89 9.01 12.52
CA VAL A 168 -1.84 9.60 11.56
C VAL A 168 -2.32 8.56 10.56
N TYR A 169 -1.41 7.74 10.03
CA TYR A 169 -1.78 6.65 9.13
C TYR A 169 -2.82 5.70 9.75
N TYR A 170 -2.58 5.22 10.98
CA TYR A 170 -3.51 4.31 11.64
C TYR A 170 -4.88 4.95 11.89
N ILE A 171 -4.91 6.21 12.28
CA ILE A 171 -6.17 6.94 12.49
C ILE A 171 -6.96 7.04 11.20
N LEU A 172 -6.34 7.54 10.13
CA LEU A 172 -6.99 7.71 8.84
C LEU A 172 -7.40 6.37 8.22
N ALA A 173 -6.50 5.39 8.20
CA ALA A 173 -6.76 4.09 7.62
C ALA A 173 -7.90 3.34 8.33
N CYS A 174 -7.97 3.37 9.66
CA CYS A 174 -9.08 2.77 10.41
C CYS A 174 -10.41 3.49 10.13
N ALA A 175 -10.41 4.82 10.08
CA ALA A 175 -11.62 5.60 9.79
C ALA A 175 -12.15 5.30 8.38
N GLU A 176 -11.30 5.32 7.38
CA GLU A 176 -11.66 5.02 6.00
C GLU A 176 -12.06 3.56 5.81
N ALA A 177 -11.35 2.61 6.40
CA ALA A 177 -11.71 1.19 6.37
C ALA A 177 -13.09 0.96 6.98
N SER A 178 -13.41 1.58 8.11
CA SER A 178 -14.73 1.50 8.72
C SER A 178 -15.84 2.02 7.79
N SER A 179 -15.59 3.12 7.10
CA SER A 179 -16.51 3.69 6.11
C SER A 179 -16.64 2.79 4.87
N ASN A 180 -15.53 2.37 4.28
CA ASN A 180 -15.51 1.54 3.08
C ASN A 180 -16.14 0.16 3.30
N LEU A 181 -15.89 -0.46 4.45
CA LEU A 181 -16.49 -1.74 4.81
C LEU A 181 -17.96 -1.62 5.24
N GLY A 182 -18.49 -0.43 5.40
CA GLY A 182 -19.92 -0.18 5.64
C GLY A 182 -20.83 -0.72 4.54
N ARG A 183 -20.32 -0.82 3.31
CA ARG A 183 -21.07 -1.35 2.15
C ARG A 183 -21.25 -2.88 2.16
N TYR A 184 -20.55 -3.60 3.03
CA TYR A 184 -20.73 -5.05 3.22
C TYR A 184 -21.82 -5.30 4.28
N ASP A 185 -23.04 -5.12 3.86
CA ASP A 185 -24.25 -5.14 4.70
C ASP A 185 -25.13 -6.39 4.49
N GLY A 186 -24.72 -7.27 3.56
CA GLY A 186 -25.48 -8.48 3.18
C GLY A 186 -26.59 -8.22 2.17
N ILE A 187 -26.76 -6.99 1.68
CA ILE A 187 -27.75 -6.62 0.67
C ILE A 187 -27.08 -6.52 -0.71
N ARG A 188 -25.99 -5.75 -0.80
CA ARG A 188 -25.34 -5.42 -2.08
C ARG A 188 -24.36 -6.50 -2.54
N TYR A 189 -23.49 -6.94 -1.66
CA TYR A 189 -22.48 -7.96 -1.93
C TYR A 189 -21.86 -8.49 -0.62
N GLY A 190 -21.08 -9.58 -0.76
CA GLY A 190 -20.43 -10.26 0.33
C GLY A 190 -21.31 -11.33 0.96
N TYR A 191 -20.90 -11.80 2.13
CA TYR A 191 -21.63 -12.77 2.92
C TYR A 191 -22.94 -12.17 3.42
N LYS A 192 -24.02 -12.97 3.44
CA LYS A 192 -25.31 -12.66 4.05
C LYS A 192 -25.67 -13.75 5.04
N THR A 193 -26.02 -13.38 6.28
CA THR A 193 -26.52 -14.34 7.25
C THR A 193 -27.82 -15.00 6.76
N PRO A 194 -27.96 -16.33 6.91
CA PRO A 194 -29.19 -17.01 6.48
C PRO A 194 -30.37 -16.86 7.43
N LYS A 195 -30.13 -16.41 8.69
CA LYS A 195 -31.16 -16.35 9.75
C LYS A 195 -31.18 -14.98 10.40
N TYR A 196 -32.27 -14.24 10.20
CA TYR A 196 -32.48 -12.91 10.77
C TYR A 196 -33.95 -12.65 11.01
N MET A 197 -34.28 -11.73 11.93
CA MET A 197 -35.63 -11.32 12.27
C MET A 197 -36.08 -10.12 11.44
N ASP A 198 -35.17 -9.14 11.27
CA ASP A 198 -35.41 -7.91 10.51
C ASP A 198 -34.11 -7.45 9.80
N VAL A 199 -34.17 -6.33 9.09
CA VAL A 199 -33.07 -5.79 8.33
C VAL A 199 -31.87 -5.42 9.23
N ASN A 200 -32.12 -4.85 10.40
CA ASN A 200 -31.05 -4.46 11.33
C ASN A 200 -30.33 -5.70 11.89
N ASP A 201 -31.10 -6.71 12.32
CA ASP A 201 -30.57 -7.99 12.78
C ASP A 201 -29.77 -8.69 11.67
N MET A 202 -30.27 -8.64 10.43
CA MET A 202 -29.55 -9.16 9.26
C MET A 202 -28.20 -8.47 9.06
N ILE A 203 -28.15 -7.15 9.06
CA ILE A 203 -26.89 -6.39 8.88
C ILE A 203 -25.93 -6.69 10.03
N CYS A 204 -26.39 -6.64 11.27
CA CYS A 204 -25.57 -6.90 12.44
C CYS A 204 -24.95 -8.32 12.40
N LYS A 205 -25.78 -9.34 12.16
CA LYS A 205 -25.33 -10.74 12.07
C LYS A 205 -24.40 -10.96 10.88
N THR A 206 -24.75 -10.46 9.70
CA THR A 206 -23.91 -10.55 8.50
C THR A 206 -22.51 -10.01 8.76
N ARG A 207 -22.39 -8.85 9.38
CA ARG A 207 -21.11 -8.23 9.68
C ARG A 207 -20.34 -8.95 10.79
N SER A 208 -21.04 -9.44 11.82
CA SER A 208 -20.44 -10.20 12.92
C SER A 208 -19.91 -11.57 12.48
N GLU A 209 -20.63 -12.26 11.61
CA GLU A 209 -20.28 -13.57 11.10
C GLU A 209 -19.29 -13.51 9.95
N GLY A 210 -19.45 -12.52 9.06
CA GLY A 210 -18.66 -12.39 7.82
C GLY A 210 -17.30 -11.74 7.99
N PHE A 211 -17.14 -10.83 8.96
CA PHE A 211 -15.86 -10.17 9.19
C PHE A 211 -14.96 -10.98 10.14
N GLY A 212 -13.71 -11.19 9.71
CA GLY A 212 -12.67 -11.73 10.58
C GLY A 212 -12.36 -10.80 11.76
N LYS A 213 -11.76 -11.34 12.82
CA LYS A 213 -11.49 -10.62 14.08
C LYS A 213 -10.70 -9.32 13.90
N GLU A 214 -9.73 -9.29 12.97
CA GLU A 214 -8.93 -8.09 12.71
C GLU A 214 -9.77 -6.97 12.05
N VAL A 215 -10.64 -7.32 11.12
CA VAL A 215 -11.57 -6.35 10.50
C VAL A 215 -12.53 -5.79 11.54
N GLN A 216 -13.05 -6.64 12.43
CA GLN A 216 -13.90 -6.20 13.55
C GLN A 216 -13.16 -5.22 14.46
N ARG A 217 -11.89 -5.48 14.80
CA ARG A 217 -11.04 -4.56 15.59
C ARG A 217 -10.85 -3.22 14.90
N LEU A 218 -10.55 -3.21 13.60
CA LEU A 218 -10.40 -1.97 12.82
C LEU A 218 -11.66 -1.13 12.82
N VAL A 219 -12.82 -1.75 12.60
CA VAL A 219 -14.12 -1.07 12.62
C VAL A 219 -14.43 -0.50 14.01
N LEU A 220 -14.11 -1.25 15.08
CA LEU A 220 -14.32 -0.80 16.46
C LEU A 220 -13.37 0.34 16.83
N ALA A 221 -12.11 0.29 16.41
CA ALA A 221 -11.11 1.34 16.66
C ALA A 221 -11.50 2.68 16.01
N ALA A 222 -12.26 2.65 14.91
CA ALA A 222 -12.74 3.85 14.24
C ALA A 222 -13.97 4.51 14.91
N ARG A 223 -14.67 3.83 15.83
CA ARG A 223 -15.88 4.36 16.48
C ARG A 223 -15.66 5.70 17.19
N PRO A 224 -14.63 5.88 18.02
CA PRO A 224 -14.39 7.17 18.69
C PRO A 224 -14.17 8.31 17.70
N LEU A 225 -13.50 8.05 16.57
CA LEU A 225 -13.23 9.04 15.52
C LEU A 225 -14.50 9.49 14.80
N ARG A 226 -15.45 8.57 14.55
CA ARG A 226 -16.75 8.91 13.96
C ARG A 226 -17.60 9.74 14.91
N ILE A 227 -17.60 9.44 16.18
CA ILE A 227 -18.32 10.23 17.20
C ILE A 227 -17.73 11.66 17.26
N SER A 228 -16.41 11.81 17.21
CA SER A 228 -15.74 13.10 17.21
C SER A 228 -16.07 13.95 15.98
N LEU A 229 -16.23 13.32 14.81
CA LEU A 229 -16.61 13.99 13.55
C LEU A 229 -18.09 14.36 13.52
N SER A 230 -18.99 13.57 14.16
CA SER A 230 -20.43 13.89 14.24
C SER A 230 -20.71 15.09 15.15
N ILE A 231 -19.88 15.32 16.16
CA ILE A 231 -19.99 16.49 17.05
C ILE A 231 -19.63 17.80 16.30
N THR A 232 -18.90 17.72 15.20
CA THR A 232 -18.54 18.90 14.36
C THR A 232 -19.53 19.21 13.24
N GLY A 233 -20.71 18.57 13.24
CA GLY A 233 -21.86 18.97 12.41
C GLY A 233 -21.85 18.50 10.96
N HIS A 234 -21.07 17.49 10.64
CA HIS A 234 -21.10 16.83 9.34
C HIS A 234 -21.56 15.37 9.48
N ASP A 235 -22.86 15.22 9.81
CA ASP A 235 -23.57 13.96 9.61
C ASP A 235 -23.78 13.76 8.10
N CYS A 236 -22.90 12.99 7.49
CA CYS A 236 -23.16 12.36 6.20
C CYS A 236 -23.20 10.84 6.42
N TYR A 237 -24.39 10.28 6.15
CA TYR A 237 -24.88 8.90 6.23
C TYR A 237 -23.89 7.78 5.89
#